data_c4fc8fb5a2dba53b2753c2d3c232ab94
#
_entry.id   c4fc8fb5a2dba53b2753c2d3c232ab94
#
_cell.length_a   1.000
_cell.length_b   1.000
_cell.length_c   1.000
_cell.angle_alpha   90.00
_cell.angle_beta   90.00
_cell.angle_gamma   90.00
#
_symmetry.space_group_name_H-M   'P 1'
#
loop_
_entity.id
_entity.type
_entity.pdbx_description
1 polymer ?
#
loop_
_entity_poly.entity_id
_entity_poly.type
_entity_poly.pdbx_seq_one_letter_code
_entity_poly.pdbx_strand_id
1 'polypeptide(L)'
;MAGEEEAVSNKQVIFKDYVSGFPKESDMFLTTTSINLKVPEGSKAVLVKNLYLSCDPYMRGRMSNLPPEDPNFSSFQPGSPIQGFAVAKVVDSGHPDFKKGELVWGVMGWEEYSLVTAPDQRLFKIYHTDVPLSYYTGLLGMPGITAYFGLTDICSPKEGERVYVSAASGAVGQLVGQFAKLMGCYVVGSAGSQEKVELLKDKFGFDEAFNYKEEHDWNAALKRYFPEGIDIYYENVGGKMLDAVLLNMRPHGRIAACGMISQYNLQQPEGVHNLTSIIYKRVKIEGFVSFDYFSQYSKFLDFVVPSIREGKITYVEDIAQGIENAPAALVGLFSGRNVGKQVVAIAHE
;
A
#
# COMPACT_ATOMS: atom_id res chain seq x y z
N MET A 1 -15.69 22.81 39.48
CA MET A 1 -16.57 22.74 38.30
C MET A 1 -15.82 21.83 37.30
N ALA A 2 -16.33 20.62 37.08
CA ALA A 2 -15.84 19.78 36.00
C ALA A 2 -16.13 20.55 34.69
N GLY A 3 -15.11 20.92 33.92
CA GLY A 3 -15.32 21.52 32.62
C GLY A 3 -16.16 20.56 31.77
N GLU A 4 -17.19 21.06 31.13
CA GLU A 4 -17.96 20.30 30.17
C GLU A 4 -16.98 19.70 29.15
N GLU A 5 -16.95 18.38 29.04
CA GLU A 5 -16.15 17.69 28.03
C GLU A 5 -16.70 18.11 26.66
N GLU A 6 -15.87 18.73 25.85
CA GLU A 6 -16.24 19.19 24.51
C GLU A 6 -16.44 17.97 23.57
N ALA A 7 -17.67 17.51 23.46
CA ALA A 7 -18.03 16.47 22.51
C ALA A 7 -18.24 17.08 21.11
N VAL A 8 -17.58 16.50 20.11
CA VAL A 8 -17.70 16.92 18.72
C VAL A 8 -18.30 15.81 17.86
N SER A 9 -18.82 16.20 16.71
CA SER A 9 -19.26 15.27 15.67
C SER A 9 -18.07 14.46 15.15
N ASN A 10 -18.27 13.17 14.92
CA ASN A 10 -17.27 12.25 14.36
C ASN A 10 -17.93 11.44 13.21
N LYS A 11 -17.67 11.83 11.98
CA LYS A 11 -18.12 11.10 10.80
C LYS A 11 -17.24 9.87 10.59
N GLN A 12 -17.85 8.71 10.27
CA GLN A 12 -17.18 7.41 10.20
C GLN A 12 -17.64 6.63 8.96
N VAL A 13 -16.74 5.82 8.40
CA VAL A 13 -17.06 4.80 7.39
C VAL A 13 -17.14 3.44 8.07
N ILE A 14 -18.36 2.90 8.12
CA ILE A 14 -18.65 1.63 8.79
C ILE A 14 -18.63 0.48 7.79
N PHE A 15 -17.96 -0.60 8.15
CA PHE A 15 -18.02 -1.86 7.43
C PHE A 15 -19.35 -2.55 7.70
N LYS A 16 -20.12 -2.87 6.64
CA LYS A 16 -21.48 -3.35 6.79
C LYS A 16 -21.54 -4.85 7.08
N ASP A 17 -20.89 -5.66 6.23
CA ASP A 17 -20.87 -7.12 6.35
C ASP A 17 -19.78 -7.70 5.44
N TYR A 18 -19.45 -8.98 5.64
CA TYR A 18 -18.44 -9.68 4.89
C TYR A 18 -18.75 -9.78 3.39
N VAL A 19 -17.70 -9.62 2.58
CA VAL A 19 -17.79 -9.49 1.12
C VAL A 19 -17.27 -10.74 0.42
N SER A 20 -18.08 -11.28 -0.49
CA SER A 20 -17.67 -12.28 -1.47
C SER A 20 -17.62 -11.64 -2.86
N GLY A 21 -16.56 -11.93 -3.62
CA GLY A 21 -16.37 -11.34 -4.94
C GLY A 21 -15.87 -9.87 -4.89
N PHE A 22 -16.24 -9.07 -5.86
CA PHE A 22 -15.84 -7.65 -5.93
C PHE A 22 -16.56 -6.82 -4.87
N PRO A 23 -15.83 -5.98 -4.11
CA PRO A 23 -16.42 -5.08 -3.14
C PRO A 23 -17.21 -3.98 -3.85
N LYS A 24 -18.26 -3.51 -3.19
CA LYS A 24 -19.13 -2.42 -3.64
C LYS A 24 -19.13 -1.31 -2.62
N GLU A 25 -19.44 -0.09 -3.05
CA GLU A 25 -19.60 1.03 -2.13
C GLU A 25 -20.67 0.75 -1.07
N SER A 26 -21.73 0.00 -1.44
CA SER A 26 -22.83 -0.41 -0.55
C SER A 26 -22.43 -1.42 0.54
N ASP A 27 -21.21 -1.97 0.52
CA ASP A 27 -20.65 -2.82 1.58
C ASP A 27 -20.13 -1.97 2.76
N MET A 28 -20.18 -0.67 2.59
CA MET A 28 -19.77 0.35 3.55
C MET A 28 -20.89 1.41 3.64
N PHE A 29 -20.99 2.08 4.78
CA PHE A 29 -21.89 3.22 4.92
C PHE A 29 -21.31 4.29 5.85
N LEU A 30 -21.75 5.52 5.65
CA LEU A 30 -21.39 6.64 6.49
C LEU A 30 -22.33 6.74 7.67
N THR A 31 -21.78 7.02 8.84
CA THR A 31 -22.52 7.41 10.03
C THR A 31 -21.85 8.58 10.72
N THR A 32 -22.55 9.21 11.63
CA THR A 32 -22.00 10.28 12.47
C THR A 32 -22.32 9.96 13.92
N THR A 33 -21.27 9.95 14.74
CA THR A 33 -21.33 9.76 16.19
C THR A 33 -20.82 11.02 16.89
N SER A 34 -20.78 11.01 18.22
CA SER A 34 -20.08 12.02 19.03
C SER A 34 -18.86 11.41 19.65
N ILE A 35 -17.78 12.19 19.78
CA ILE A 35 -16.56 11.81 20.46
C ILE A 35 -16.09 12.95 21.38
N ASN A 36 -15.65 12.63 22.59
CA ASN A 36 -15.02 13.58 23.48
C ASN A 36 -13.58 13.85 23.04
N LEU A 37 -13.16 15.11 23.03
CA LEU A 37 -11.81 15.51 22.66
C LEU A 37 -10.78 15.32 23.79
N LYS A 38 -11.06 14.35 24.68
CA LYS A 38 -10.19 13.95 25.78
C LYS A 38 -10.05 12.44 25.85
N VAL A 39 -8.83 11.98 26.13
CA VAL A 39 -8.61 10.56 26.42
C VAL A 39 -9.18 10.20 27.79
N PRO A 40 -9.63 8.96 28.01
CA PRO A 40 -10.08 8.49 29.33
C PRO A 40 -9.00 8.69 30.40
N GLU A 41 -9.38 9.16 31.57
CA GLU A 41 -8.46 9.41 32.67
C GLU A 41 -7.69 8.15 33.05
N GLY A 42 -6.37 8.27 33.26
CA GLY A 42 -5.48 7.15 33.58
C GLY A 42 -5.18 6.19 32.42
N SER A 43 -5.77 6.39 31.23
CA SER A 43 -5.46 5.56 30.06
C SER A 43 -4.15 5.99 29.40
N LYS A 44 -3.52 5.04 28.65
CA LYS A 44 -2.40 5.33 27.75
C LYS A 44 -2.86 5.56 26.30
N ALA A 45 -4.15 5.84 26.09
CA ALA A 45 -4.67 6.07 24.76
C ALA A 45 -4.16 7.39 24.17
N VAL A 46 -4.22 7.48 22.84
CA VAL A 46 -3.94 8.69 22.08
C VAL A 46 -5.15 9.01 21.21
N LEU A 47 -5.71 10.20 21.39
CA LEU A 47 -6.79 10.71 20.56
C LEU A 47 -6.19 11.53 19.41
N VAL A 48 -6.55 11.19 18.19
CA VAL A 48 -6.03 11.84 16.99
C VAL A 48 -7.16 12.38 16.12
N LYS A 49 -6.88 13.47 15.41
CA LYS A 49 -7.68 13.96 14.28
C LYS A 49 -7.03 13.46 13.00
N ASN A 50 -7.74 12.63 12.24
CA ASN A 50 -7.26 12.09 10.98
C ASN A 50 -7.23 13.20 9.90
N LEU A 51 -6.17 13.20 9.10
CA LEU A 51 -5.96 14.15 7.99
C LEU A 51 -6.06 13.45 6.64
N TYR A 52 -5.39 12.30 6.51
CA TYR A 52 -5.37 11.49 5.30
C TYR A 52 -5.59 10.02 5.62
N LEU A 53 -6.43 9.34 4.83
CA LEU A 53 -6.63 7.90 4.89
C LEU A 53 -5.96 7.22 3.69
N SER A 54 -5.36 6.08 3.94
CA SER A 54 -4.74 5.24 2.92
C SER A 54 -5.75 4.21 2.39
N CYS A 55 -5.96 4.17 1.07
CA CYS A 55 -6.66 3.05 0.45
C CYS A 55 -5.62 2.03 -0.04
N ASP A 56 -5.71 0.80 0.47
CA ASP A 56 -4.73 -0.25 0.20
C ASP A 56 -5.41 -1.56 -0.23
N PRO A 57 -4.87 -2.27 -1.26
CA PRO A 57 -5.51 -3.48 -1.77
C PRO A 57 -5.67 -4.61 -0.74
N TYR A 58 -4.76 -4.72 0.25
CA TYR A 58 -4.83 -5.75 1.30
C TYR A 58 -6.13 -5.67 2.12
N MET A 59 -6.75 -4.48 2.19
CA MET A 59 -8.00 -4.25 2.91
C MET A 59 -9.13 -5.15 2.39
N ARG A 60 -9.06 -5.58 1.10
CA ARG A 60 -10.02 -6.54 0.55
C ARG A 60 -10.00 -7.89 1.29
N GLY A 61 -8.85 -8.39 1.65
CA GLY A 61 -8.72 -9.61 2.45
C GLY A 61 -9.41 -9.47 3.80
N ARG A 62 -9.27 -8.31 4.44
CA ARG A 62 -9.91 -8.00 5.73
C ARG A 62 -11.45 -7.86 5.64
N MET A 63 -12.02 -7.65 4.45
CA MET A 63 -13.46 -7.66 4.21
C MET A 63 -14.04 -9.08 4.14
N SER A 64 -13.21 -10.11 4.23
CA SER A 64 -13.64 -11.52 4.20
C SER A 64 -13.69 -12.11 5.61
N ASN A 65 -14.60 -13.05 5.84
CA ASN A 65 -14.69 -13.78 7.11
C ASN A 65 -13.70 -14.95 7.09
N LEU A 66 -12.42 -14.65 7.25
CA LEU A 66 -11.37 -15.64 7.33
C LEU A 66 -10.89 -15.79 8.78
N PRO A 67 -10.61 -17.01 9.25
CA PRO A 67 -9.93 -17.18 10.52
C PRO A 67 -8.57 -16.49 10.44
N PRO A 68 -8.19 -15.68 11.44
CA PRO A 68 -6.91 -15.01 11.44
C PRO A 68 -5.80 -16.05 11.66
N GLU A 69 -5.00 -16.32 10.64
CA GLU A 69 -3.76 -17.09 10.78
C GLU A 69 -2.66 -16.21 11.41
N ASP A 70 -2.71 -14.91 11.16
CA ASP A 70 -1.82 -13.90 11.70
C ASP A 70 -2.67 -12.75 12.28
N PRO A 71 -2.44 -12.31 13.53
CA PRO A 71 -3.19 -11.21 14.16
C PRO A 71 -3.10 -9.88 13.37
N ASN A 72 -2.09 -9.68 12.54
CA ASN A 72 -1.98 -8.51 11.69
C ASN A 72 -2.99 -8.48 10.53
N PHE A 73 -3.59 -9.63 10.19
CA PHE A 73 -4.55 -9.80 9.10
C PHE A 73 -5.97 -10.13 9.56
N SER A 74 -6.35 -9.71 10.76
CA SER A 74 -7.71 -9.89 11.27
C SER A 74 -8.76 -9.25 10.34
N SER A 75 -9.90 -9.93 10.18
CA SER A 75 -11.04 -9.39 9.43
C SER A 75 -11.57 -8.10 10.05
N PHE A 76 -12.16 -7.24 9.23
CA PHE A 76 -12.96 -6.13 9.76
C PHE A 76 -14.18 -6.67 10.52
N GLN A 77 -14.61 -5.93 11.54
CA GLN A 77 -15.79 -6.29 12.29
C GLN A 77 -17.02 -5.59 11.68
N PRO A 78 -18.05 -6.33 11.24
CA PRO A 78 -19.29 -5.71 10.79
C PRO A 78 -19.87 -4.78 11.85
N GLY A 79 -20.38 -3.62 11.41
CA GLY A 79 -20.91 -2.58 12.30
C GLY A 79 -19.85 -1.67 12.95
N SER A 80 -18.57 -1.89 12.67
CA SER A 80 -17.47 -1.07 13.20
C SER A 80 -16.81 -0.21 12.11
N PRO A 81 -16.14 0.89 12.46
CA PRO A 81 -15.34 1.65 11.52
C PRO A 81 -14.26 0.79 10.85
N ILE A 82 -14.10 0.95 9.55
CA ILE A 82 -12.97 0.36 8.81
C ILE A 82 -11.67 0.86 9.42
N GLN A 83 -10.67 0.01 9.50
CA GLN A 83 -9.34 0.34 9.98
C GLN A 83 -8.31 0.22 8.87
N GLY A 84 -7.43 1.22 8.76
CA GLY A 84 -6.36 1.24 7.78
C GLY A 84 -5.27 2.21 8.19
N PHE A 85 -4.21 2.30 7.36
CA PHE A 85 -3.18 3.31 7.58
C PHE A 85 -3.75 4.70 7.34
N ALA A 86 -3.30 5.65 8.15
CA ALA A 86 -3.73 7.04 8.09
C ALA A 86 -2.61 7.97 8.57
N VAL A 87 -2.75 9.25 8.29
CA VAL A 87 -1.95 10.35 8.86
C VAL A 87 -2.86 11.19 9.71
N ALA A 88 -2.40 11.57 10.89
CA ALA A 88 -3.22 12.28 11.86
C ALA A 88 -2.40 13.26 12.71
N LYS A 89 -3.11 14.15 13.40
CA LYS A 89 -2.58 15.06 14.42
C LYS A 89 -3.11 14.67 15.79
N VAL A 90 -2.23 14.56 16.77
CA VAL A 90 -2.59 14.26 18.16
C VAL A 90 -3.40 15.41 18.74
N VAL A 91 -4.61 15.12 19.22
CA VAL A 91 -5.52 16.07 19.87
C VAL A 91 -5.35 16.05 21.38
N ASP A 92 -5.26 14.84 21.96
CA ASP A 92 -5.04 14.61 23.38
C ASP A 92 -4.33 13.25 23.57
N SER A 93 -3.61 13.11 24.68
CA SER A 93 -2.82 11.88 24.93
C SER A 93 -2.62 11.62 26.43
N GLY A 94 -2.86 10.37 26.84
CA GLY A 94 -2.42 9.83 28.11
C GLY A 94 -1.10 9.04 28.02
N HIS A 95 -0.52 8.93 26.81
CA HIS A 95 0.72 8.19 26.57
C HIS A 95 1.95 9.10 26.73
N PRO A 96 3.01 8.63 27.42
CA PRO A 96 4.19 9.46 27.71
C PRO A 96 4.93 9.94 26.46
N ASP A 97 4.92 9.13 25.39
CA ASP A 97 5.68 9.42 24.17
C ASP A 97 4.92 10.28 23.17
N PHE A 98 3.59 10.38 23.23
CA PHE A 98 2.81 11.17 22.26
C PHE A 98 2.24 12.43 22.95
N LYS A 99 2.42 13.59 22.30
CA LYS A 99 1.99 14.88 22.84
C LYS A 99 1.00 15.57 21.91
N LYS A 100 0.08 16.33 22.46
CA LYS A 100 -0.84 17.18 21.70
C LYS A 100 -0.09 18.03 20.66
N GLY A 101 -0.59 18.02 19.44
CA GLY A 101 -0.03 18.75 18.31
C GLY A 101 0.98 17.98 17.47
N GLU A 102 1.52 16.86 17.97
CA GLU A 102 2.42 16.01 17.17
C GLU A 102 1.68 15.35 16.00
N LEU A 103 2.40 15.18 14.89
CA LEU A 103 1.92 14.48 13.72
C LEU A 103 2.35 13.01 13.80
N VAL A 104 1.44 12.13 13.44
CA VAL A 104 1.62 10.68 13.50
C VAL A 104 1.04 10.01 12.25
N TRP A 105 1.59 8.85 11.91
CA TRP A 105 0.98 7.93 10.94
C TRP A 105 0.87 6.54 11.55
N GLY A 106 -0.03 5.73 11.03
CA GLY A 106 -0.22 4.38 11.54
C GLY A 106 -1.63 3.86 11.28
N VAL A 107 -2.06 2.85 12.05
CA VAL A 107 -3.38 2.20 11.87
C VAL A 107 -4.42 2.89 12.73
N MET A 108 -5.43 3.46 12.08
CA MET A 108 -6.52 4.23 12.69
C MET A 108 -7.86 3.83 12.07
N GLY A 109 -8.97 4.30 12.67
CA GLY A 109 -10.30 4.17 12.08
C GLY A 109 -10.47 5.08 10.86
N TRP A 110 -11.30 4.68 9.91
CA TRP A 110 -11.77 5.55 8.84
C TRP A 110 -12.88 6.46 9.38
N GLU A 111 -12.45 7.49 10.07
CA GLU A 111 -13.26 8.43 10.82
C GLU A 111 -12.53 9.77 10.96
N GLU A 112 -13.22 10.85 11.38
CA GLU A 112 -12.57 12.14 11.54
C GLU A 112 -11.66 12.18 12.76
N TYR A 113 -12.05 11.50 13.86
CA TYR A 113 -11.25 11.39 15.09
C TYR A 113 -11.18 9.93 15.52
N SER A 114 -9.99 9.44 15.86
CA SER A 114 -9.76 8.08 16.32
C SER A 114 -9.15 8.04 17.72
N LEU A 115 -9.71 7.22 18.60
CA LEU A 115 -9.10 6.88 19.88
C LEU A 115 -8.25 5.61 19.73
N VAL A 116 -6.93 5.77 19.75
CA VAL A 116 -5.97 4.67 19.60
C VAL A 116 -5.58 4.16 20.99
N THR A 117 -6.04 2.96 21.35
CA THR A 117 -5.86 2.36 22.67
C THR A 117 -4.55 1.59 22.83
N ALA A 118 -3.88 1.21 21.75
CA ALA A 118 -2.58 0.53 21.72
C ALA A 118 -1.58 1.29 20.83
N PRO A 119 -1.17 2.52 21.22
CA PRO A 119 -0.37 3.40 20.35
C PRO A 119 1.02 2.84 20.06
N ASP A 120 1.67 2.16 21.00
CA ASP A 120 3.02 1.58 20.83
C ASP A 120 3.14 0.63 19.64
N GLN A 121 2.05 -0.03 19.27
CA GLN A 121 2.01 -1.02 18.20
C GLN A 121 1.46 -0.44 16.89
N ARG A 122 0.88 0.75 16.92
CA ARG A 122 0.05 1.26 15.82
C ARG A 122 0.45 2.63 15.30
N LEU A 123 1.14 3.45 16.10
CA LEU A 123 1.47 4.82 15.76
C LEU A 123 2.97 5.05 15.66
N PHE A 124 3.35 5.81 14.64
CA PHE A 124 4.71 6.27 14.39
C PHE A 124 4.70 7.80 14.32
N LYS A 125 5.69 8.45 14.94
CA LYS A 125 5.84 9.90 14.85
C LYS A 125 6.35 10.32 13.48
N ILE A 126 5.85 11.43 12.99
CA ILE A 126 6.32 12.09 11.78
C ILE A 126 7.35 13.15 12.15
N TYR A 127 8.58 12.98 11.65
CA TYR A 127 9.68 13.92 11.90
C TYR A 127 10.03 14.75 10.67
N HIS A 128 9.76 14.26 9.46
CA HIS A 128 10.05 14.98 8.22
C HIS A 128 8.76 15.64 7.73
N THR A 129 8.58 16.92 8.11
CA THR A 129 7.42 17.75 7.73
C THR A 129 7.73 18.70 6.58
N ASP A 130 8.92 18.65 6.06
CA ASP A 130 9.39 19.36 4.86
C ASP A 130 8.95 18.71 3.53
N VAL A 131 8.21 17.62 3.62
CA VAL A 131 7.58 16.91 2.50
C VAL A 131 6.06 16.81 2.74
N PRO A 132 5.24 16.58 1.70
CA PRO A 132 3.78 16.45 1.86
C PRO A 132 3.41 15.38 2.88
N LEU A 133 2.52 15.69 3.82
CA LEU A 133 2.08 14.74 4.85
C LEU A 133 1.37 13.51 4.25
N SER A 134 0.67 13.68 3.11
CA SER A 134 0.06 12.58 2.38
C SER A 134 1.06 11.46 2.03
N TYR A 135 2.35 11.78 1.86
CA TYR A 135 3.39 10.79 1.57
C TYR A 135 3.50 9.70 2.64
N TYR A 136 3.08 9.97 3.88
CA TYR A 136 3.05 8.97 4.94
C TYR A 136 1.89 7.96 4.82
N THR A 137 0.95 8.17 3.89
CA THR A 137 0.01 7.11 3.46
C THR A 137 0.61 6.19 2.39
N GLY A 138 1.74 6.55 1.81
CA GLY A 138 2.34 5.88 0.66
C GLY A 138 3.86 5.82 0.71
N LEU A 139 4.52 6.77 0.06
CA LEU A 139 5.98 6.81 -0.12
C LEU A 139 6.76 6.67 1.19
N LEU A 140 6.38 7.36 2.26
CA LEU A 140 7.03 7.32 3.58
C LEU A 140 6.30 6.40 4.57
N GLY A 141 5.23 5.73 4.15
CA GLY A 141 4.44 4.81 4.96
C GLY A 141 4.60 3.35 4.53
N MET A 142 3.55 2.56 4.79
CA MET A 142 3.55 1.12 4.53
C MET A 142 3.90 0.74 3.08
N PRO A 143 3.36 1.38 2.03
CA PRO A 143 3.73 1.04 0.66
C PRO A 143 5.22 1.29 0.34
N GLY A 144 5.83 2.34 0.89
CA GLY A 144 7.26 2.61 0.72
C GLY A 144 8.14 1.57 1.40
N ILE A 145 7.81 1.20 2.64
CA ILE A 145 8.46 0.11 3.38
C ILE A 145 8.37 -1.18 2.57
N THR A 146 7.17 -1.51 2.09
CA THR A 146 6.92 -2.69 1.25
C THR A 146 7.81 -2.68 0.00
N ALA A 147 7.83 -1.59 -0.75
CA ALA A 147 8.64 -1.46 -1.96
C ALA A 147 10.14 -1.64 -1.69
N TYR A 148 10.63 -0.98 -0.64
CA TYR A 148 12.05 -0.99 -0.29
C TYR A 148 12.52 -2.37 0.14
N PHE A 149 11.91 -2.97 1.17
CA PHE A 149 12.38 -4.23 1.71
C PHE A 149 12.09 -5.42 0.79
N GLY A 150 10.96 -5.43 0.09
CA GLY A 150 10.72 -6.45 -0.94
C GLY A 150 11.74 -6.42 -2.07
N LEU A 151 12.25 -5.23 -2.42
CA LEU A 151 13.30 -5.13 -3.42
C LEU A 151 14.69 -5.45 -2.83
N THR A 152 15.08 -4.85 -1.70
CA THR A 152 16.43 -4.94 -1.15
C THR A 152 16.70 -6.25 -0.44
N ASP A 153 15.79 -6.68 0.44
CA ASP A 153 16.05 -7.82 1.32
C ASP A 153 15.64 -9.14 0.64
N ILE A 154 14.51 -9.15 -0.09
CA ILE A 154 14.04 -10.37 -0.78
C ILE A 154 14.78 -10.58 -2.09
N CYS A 155 14.90 -9.53 -2.93
CA CYS A 155 15.47 -9.65 -4.26
C CYS A 155 16.96 -9.30 -4.33
N SER A 156 17.46 -8.42 -3.47
CA SER A 156 18.88 -7.99 -3.45
C SER A 156 19.41 -7.65 -4.84
N PRO A 157 18.92 -6.60 -5.49
CA PRO A 157 19.23 -6.27 -6.88
C PRO A 157 20.70 -5.91 -7.06
N LYS A 158 21.24 -6.23 -8.24
CA LYS A 158 22.60 -5.86 -8.66
C LYS A 158 22.53 -4.95 -9.88
N GLU A 159 23.50 -4.08 -10.02
CA GLU A 159 23.62 -3.22 -11.20
C GLU A 159 23.56 -4.05 -12.50
N GLY A 160 22.78 -3.56 -13.47
CA GLY A 160 22.57 -4.21 -14.77
C GLY A 160 21.55 -5.35 -14.76
N GLU A 161 21.00 -5.76 -13.62
CA GLU A 161 19.93 -6.76 -13.59
C GLU A 161 18.61 -6.21 -14.16
N ARG A 162 17.79 -7.11 -14.69
CA ARG A 162 16.53 -6.84 -15.34
C ARG A 162 15.38 -7.07 -14.38
N VAL A 163 14.67 -6.00 -14.06
CA VAL A 163 13.55 -5.98 -13.10
C VAL A 163 12.23 -5.80 -13.83
N TYR A 164 11.32 -6.71 -13.63
CA TYR A 164 9.93 -6.56 -14.04
C TYR A 164 9.06 -6.19 -12.84
N VAL A 165 8.18 -5.21 -13.02
CA VAL A 165 7.24 -4.75 -11.98
C VAL A 165 5.82 -4.82 -12.55
N SER A 166 4.96 -5.65 -11.98
CA SER A 166 3.53 -5.67 -12.31
C SER A 166 2.75 -4.64 -11.49
N ALA A 167 1.61 -4.16 -12.00
CA ALA A 167 0.86 -3.04 -11.43
C ALA A 167 1.77 -1.84 -11.10
N ALA A 168 2.67 -1.54 -12.02
CA ALA A 168 3.83 -0.67 -11.81
C ALA A 168 3.46 0.79 -11.48
N SER A 169 2.29 1.27 -11.91
CA SER A 169 1.83 2.63 -11.63
C SER A 169 1.14 2.79 -10.27
N GLY A 170 0.95 1.69 -9.52
CA GLY A 170 0.35 1.74 -8.19
C GLY A 170 1.30 2.25 -7.10
N ALA A 171 0.81 2.34 -5.86
CA ALA A 171 1.55 2.89 -4.73
C ALA A 171 2.92 2.24 -4.50
N VAL A 172 2.98 0.90 -4.54
CA VAL A 172 4.21 0.12 -4.39
C VAL A 172 5.02 0.09 -5.68
N GLY A 173 4.36 -0.22 -6.82
CA GLY A 173 5.04 -0.44 -8.09
C GLY A 173 5.83 0.76 -8.59
N GLN A 174 5.30 1.99 -8.46
CA GLN A 174 6.01 3.21 -8.85
C GLN A 174 7.31 3.45 -8.05
N LEU A 175 7.34 2.97 -6.80
CA LEU A 175 8.52 3.08 -5.94
C LEU A 175 9.54 1.99 -6.24
N VAL A 176 9.09 0.75 -6.39
CA VAL A 176 9.97 -0.37 -6.75
C VAL A 176 10.78 -0.06 -8.01
N GLY A 177 10.11 0.44 -9.04
CA GLY A 177 10.80 0.78 -10.29
C GLY A 177 11.85 1.87 -10.11
N GLN A 178 11.51 2.96 -9.41
CA GLN A 178 12.44 4.04 -9.14
C GLN A 178 13.60 3.60 -8.23
N PHE A 179 13.35 2.80 -7.20
CA PHE A 179 14.41 2.24 -6.36
C PHE A 179 15.33 1.33 -7.17
N ALA A 180 14.78 0.47 -8.03
CA ALA A 180 15.58 -0.38 -8.92
C ALA A 180 16.42 0.46 -9.90
N LYS A 181 15.86 1.57 -10.43
CA LYS A 181 16.63 2.51 -11.26
C LYS A 181 17.79 3.15 -10.50
N LEU A 182 17.57 3.59 -9.24
CA LEU A 182 18.63 4.12 -8.39
C LEU A 182 19.74 3.10 -8.09
N MET A 183 19.42 1.80 -8.16
CA MET A 183 20.35 0.68 -7.99
C MET A 183 21.00 0.23 -9.33
N GLY A 184 20.78 0.96 -10.43
CA GLY A 184 21.41 0.68 -11.73
C GLY A 184 20.76 -0.45 -12.52
N CYS A 185 19.51 -0.84 -12.22
CA CYS A 185 18.80 -1.90 -12.93
C CYS A 185 18.15 -1.39 -14.22
N TYR A 186 17.93 -2.31 -15.18
CA TYR A 186 17.01 -2.14 -16.29
C TYR A 186 15.60 -2.50 -15.81
N VAL A 187 14.64 -1.59 -15.95
CA VAL A 187 13.30 -1.71 -15.34
C VAL A 187 12.21 -1.66 -16.40
N VAL A 188 11.35 -2.68 -16.43
CA VAL A 188 10.14 -2.69 -17.23
C VAL A 188 8.92 -2.79 -16.32
N GLY A 189 7.88 -1.99 -16.60
CA GLY A 189 6.63 -1.99 -15.87
C GLY A 189 5.43 -2.37 -16.72
N SER A 190 4.40 -2.95 -16.10
CA SER A 190 3.09 -3.07 -16.75
C SER A 190 2.02 -2.31 -16.00
N ALA A 191 1.12 -1.69 -16.76
CA ALA A 191 -0.01 -0.91 -16.23
C ALA A 191 -1.27 -1.14 -17.09
N GLY A 192 -2.42 -0.66 -16.63
CA GLY A 192 -3.72 -0.97 -17.25
C GLY A 192 -4.30 0.12 -18.15
N SER A 193 -3.53 1.14 -18.53
CA SER A 193 -3.92 2.17 -19.49
C SER A 193 -2.67 2.81 -20.11
N GLN A 194 -2.84 3.42 -21.29
CA GLN A 194 -1.76 4.12 -21.98
C GLN A 194 -1.23 5.31 -21.14
N GLU A 195 -2.10 6.10 -20.53
CA GLU A 195 -1.72 7.17 -19.60
C GLU A 195 -0.76 6.70 -18.49
N LYS A 196 -1.04 5.53 -17.91
CA LYS A 196 -0.18 4.95 -16.88
C LYS A 196 1.13 4.43 -17.42
N VAL A 197 1.16 3.92 -18.65
CA VAL A 197 2.39 3.53 -19.35
C VAL A 197 3.30 4.75 -19.59
N GLU A 198 2.73 5.85 -20.07
CA GLU A 198 3.45 7.12 -20.23
C GLU A 198 3.99 7.64 -18.91
N LEU A 199 3.18 7.60 -17.84
CA LEU A 199 3.60 7.96 -16.49
C LEU A 199 4.83 7.16 -16.02
N LEU A 200 4.88 5.85 -16.28
CA LEU A 200 6.01 4.99 -15.94
C LEU A 200 7.30 5.44 -16.65
N LYS A 201 7.23 5.72 -17.94
CA LYS A 201 8.39 6.09 -18.75
C LYS A 201 8.82 7.53 -18.50
N ASP A 202 7.90 8.48 -18.62
CA ASP A 202 8.22 9.89 -18.65
C ASP A 202 8.47 10.49 -17.27
N LYS A 203 7.83 9.94 -16.23
CA LYS A 203 7.88 10.52 -14.89
C LYS A 203 8.66 9.67 -13.90
N PHE A 204 8.56 8.34 -13.99
CA PHE A 204 9.23 7.43 -13.05
C PHE A 204 10.53 6.83 -13.60
N GLY A 205 10.88 7.12 -14.85
CA GLY A 205 12.15 6.72 -15.46
C GLY A 205 12.32 5.23 -15.70
N PHE A 206 11.22 4.49 -15.87
CA PHE A 206 11.28 3.10 -16.33
C PHE A 206 11.88 3.07 -17.75
N ASP A 207 12.72 2.09 -18.02
CA ASP A 207 13.33 1.95 -19.36
C ASP A 207 12.28 1.58 -20.40
N GLU A 208 11.33 0.69 -20.03
CA GLU A 208 10.19 0.32 -20.85
C GLU A 208 8.94 0.10 -20.01
N ALA A 209 7.78 0.21 -20.67
CA ALA A 209 6.50 -0.09 -20.05
C ALA A 209 5.48 -0.53 -21.10
N PHE A 210 4.47 -1.31 -20.69
CA PHE A 210 3.41 -1.75 -21.59
C PHE A 210 2.04 -1.80 -20.92
N ASN A 211 0.99 -1.64 -21.75
CA ASN A 211 -0.38 -1.83 -21.33
C ASN A 211 -0.75 -3.32 -21.42
N TYR A 212 -0.84 -3.98 -20.26
CA TYR A 212 -1.13 -5.42 -20.22
C TYR A 212 -2.50 -5.79 -20.80
N LYS A 213 -3.44 -4.85 -20.92
CA LYS A 213 -4.77 -5.07 -21.51
C LYS A 213 -4.76 -5.11 -23.03
N GLU A 214 -3.73 -4.55 -23.66
CA GLU A 214 -3.55 -4.54 -25.10
C GLU A 214 -2.71 -5.72 -25.60
N GLU A 215 -2.05 -6.44 -24.69
CA GLU A 215 -1.25 -7.61 -25.04
C GLU A 215 -2.13 -8.88 -25.05
N HIS A 216 -2.19 -9.56 -26.18
CA HIS A 216 -2.94 -10.80 -26.33
C HIS A 216 -2.20 -12.01 -25.76
N ASP A 217 -0.87 -11.97 -25.73
CA ASP A 217 0.01 -13.01 -25.18
C ASP A 217 1.09 -12.35 -24.29
N TRP A 218 0.90 -12.46 -23.00
CA TRP A 218 1.82 -11.88 -22.02
C TRP A 218 3.19 -12.56 -22.02
N ASN A 219 3.27 -13.87 -22.37
CA ASN A 219 4.55 -14.55 -22.50
C ASN A 219 5.35 -13.98 -23.66
N ALA A 220 4.72 -13.78 -24.81
CA ALA A 220 5.36 -13.14 -25.98
C ALA A 220 5.75 -11.68 -25.69
N ALA A 221 4.88 -10.93 -25.00
CA ALA A 221 5.18 -9.56 -24.57
C ALA A 221 6.42 -9.50 -23.66
N LEU A 222 6.45 -10.30 -22.61
CA LEU A 222 7.59 -10.36 -21.70
C LEU A 222 8.89 -10.78 -22.41
N LYS A 223 8.82 -11.73 -23.33
CA LYS A 223 9.99 -12.12 -24.13
C LYS A 223 10.50 -11.01 -25.03
N ARG A 224 9.62 -10.13 -25.53
CA ARG A 224 9.98 -8.95 -26.33
C ARG A 224 10.71 -7.91 -25.51
N TYR A 225 10.22 -7.61 -24.28
CA TYR A 225 10.86 -6.63 -23.39
C TYR A 225 12.08 -7.19 -22.66
N PHE A 226 12.15 -8.51 -22.49
CA PHE A 226 13.24 -9.22 -21.82
C PHE A 226 13.77 -10.36 -22.68
N PRO A 227 14.45 -10.05 -23.81
CA PRO A 227 14.95 -11.10 -24.72
C PRO A 227 15.91 -12.07 -24.04
N GLU A 228 16.64 -11.65 -23.02
CA GLU A 228 17.54 -12.49 -22.23
C GLU A 228 16.92 -13.01 -20.93
N GLY A 229 15.66 -12.68 -20.66
CA GLY A 229 14.91 -13.07 -19.48
C GLY A 229 14.96 -12.08 -18.31
N ILE A 230 14.20 -12.37 -17.27
CA ILE A 230 13.96 -11.52 -16.09
C ILE A 230 14.81 -12.03 -14.92
N ASP A 231 15.60 -11.14 -14.30
CA ASP A 231 16.37 -11.46 -13.09
C ASP A 231 15.52 -11.32 -11.83
N ILE A 232 14.71 -10.27 -11.77
CA ILE A 232 13.86 -9.94 -10.62
C ILE A 232 12.43 -9.67 -11.10
N TYR A 233 11.47 -10.29 -10.45
CA TYR A 233 10.07 -9.95 -10.59
C TYR A 233 9.50 -9.46 -9.26
N TYR A 234 8.98 -8.23 -9.27
CA TYR A 234 8.23 -7.71 -8.14
C TYR A 234 6.73 -7.98 -8.38
N GLU A 235 6.22 -8.96 -7.68
CA GLU A 235 4.90 -9.53 -7.91
C GLU A 235 3.81 -8.80 -7.13
N ASN A 236 2.89 -8.16 -7.86
CA ASN A 236 1.71 -7.48 -7.29
C ASN A 236 0.39 -8.04 -7.83
N VAL A 237 0.39 -8.91 -8.84
CA VAL A 237 -0.79 -9.27 -9.63
C VAL A 237 -1.23 -10.72 -9.46
N GLY A 238 -0.31 -11.68 -9.55
CA GLY A 238 -0.60 -13.11 -9.48
C GLY A 238 -1.22 -13.72 -10.74
N GLY A 239 -1.78 -14.91 -10.59
CA GLY A 239 -2.53 -15.61 -11.64
C GLY A 239 -1.76 -15.79 -12.95
N LYS A 240 -2.42 -15.53 -14.06
CA LYS A 240 -1.83 -15.69 -15.42
C LYS A 240 -0.60 -14.83 -15.67
N MET A 241 -0.45 -13.67 -14.99
CA MET A 241 0.75 -12.86 -15.13
C MET A 241 1.95 -13.57 -14.50
N LEU A 242 1.80 -14.13 -13.30
CA LEU A 242 2.83 -14.94 -12.68
C LEU A 242 3.21 -16.14 -13.54
N ASP A 243 2.24 -16.82 -14.15
CA ASP A 243 2.48 -17.92 -15.07
C ASP A 243 3.34 -17.51 -16.27
N ALA A 244 3.05 -16.37 -16.89
CA ALA A 244 3.83 -15.84 -18.00
C ALA A 244 5.26 -15.45 -17.55
N VAL A 245 5.39 -14.85 -16.37
CA VAL A 245 6.69 -14.47 -15.80
C VAL A 245 7.57 -15.69 -15.54
N LEU A 246 7.04 -16.77 -14.98
CA LEU A 246 7.82 -18.00 -14.70
C LEU A 246 8.48 -18.57 -15.96
N LEU A 247 7.82 -18.45 -17.13
CA LEU A 247 8.40 -18.85 -18.41
C LEU A 247 9.55 -17.92 -18.87
N ASN A 248 9.60 -16.69 -18.38
CA ASN A 248 10.56 -15.67 -18.81
C ASN A 248 11.66 -15.37 -17.77
N MET A 249 11.63 -16.00 -16.58
CA MET A 249 12.68 -15.84 -15.58
C MET A 249 14.02 -16.43 -16.07
N ARG A 250 15.10 -15.76 -15.72
CA ARG A 250 16.48 -16.29 -15.87
C ARG A 250 16.77 -17.36 -14.80
N PRO A 251 17.78 -18.21 -15.03
CA PRO A 251 18.29 -19.08 -13.96
C PRO A 251 18.71 -18.26 -12.73
N HIS A 252 18.29 -18.72 -11.55
CA HIS A 252 18.51 -18.07 -10.25
C HIS A 252 17.79 -16.72 -10.09
N GLY A 253 16.76 -16.45 -10.90
CA GLY A 253 15.88 -15.30 -10.75
C GLY A 253 15.17 -15.29 -9.39
N ARG A 254 14.74 -14.10 -8.96
CA ARG A 254 14.08 -13.91 -7.65
C ARG A 254 12.73 -13.24 -7.86
N ILE A 255 11.73 -13.69 -7.11
CA ILE A 255 10.37 -13.14 -7.13
C ILE A 255 10.01 -12.72 -5.71
N ALA A 256 9.81 -11.43 -5.49
CA ALA A 256 9.23 -10.90 -4.27
C ALA A 256 7.71 -10.95 -4.39
N ALA A 257 7.06 -11.87 -3.70
CA ALA A 257 5.61 -12.01 -3.71
C ALA A 257 4.98 -11.03 -2.70
N CYS A 258 4.71 -9.82 -3.16
CA CYS A 258 4.14 -8.73 -2.40
C CYS A 258 2.61 -8.80 -2.34
N GLY A 259 1.97 -9.18 -3.46
CA GLY A 259 0.52 -9.24 -3.55
C GLY A 259 0.04 -9.89 -4.84
N MET A 260 -1.23 -10.27 -4.85
CA MET A 260 -1.86 -10.94 -6.00
C MET A 260 -3.24 -10.34 -6.28
N ILE A 261 -3.28 -9.02 -6.60
CA ILE A 261 -4.53 -8.25 -6.67
C ILE A 261 -5.54 -8.82 -7.68
N SER A 262 -5.09 -9.54 -8.71
CA SER A 262 -5.98 -10.21 -9.68
C SER A 262 -6.79 -11.35 -9.04
N GLN A 263 -6.35 -11.85 -7.88
CA GLN A 263 -6.95 -13.00 -7.20
C GLN A 263 -7.89 -12.61 -6.05
N TYR A 264 -7.75 -11.38 -5.50
CA TYR A 264 -8.44 -11.00 -4.27
C TYR A 264 -9.96 -11.02 -4.34
N ASN A 265 -10.52 -10.79 -5.54
CA ASN A 265 -11.97 -10.72 -5.75
C ASN A 265 -12.56 -12.00 -6.38
N LEU A 266 -11.73 -13.00 -6.66
CA LEU A 266 -12.19 -14.26 -7.25
C LEU A 266 -12.75 -15.17 -6.17
N GLN A 267 -13.90 -15.82 -6.46
CA GLN A 267 -14.45 -16.85 -5.57
C GLN A 267 -13.57 -18.10 -5.56
N GLN A 268 -12.96 -18.41 -6.70
CA GLN A 268 -11.95 -19.46 -6.83
C GLN A 268 -10.68 -18.84 -7.42
N PRO A 269 -9.58 -18.78 -6.67
CA PRO A 269 -8.30 -18.32 -7.19
C PRO A 269 -7.85 -19.14 -8.39
N GLU A 270 -7.20 -18.50 -9.36
CA GLU A 270 -6.59 -19.19 -10.49
C GLU A 270 -5.35 -19.96 -10.03
N GLY A 271 -5.16 -21.16 -10.57
CA GLY A 271 -3.94 -21.94 -10.34
C GLY A 271 -2.74 -21.35 -11.08
N VAL A 272 -1.54 -21.65 -10.57
CA VAL A 272 -0.27 -21.39 -11.27
C VAL A 272 0.19 -22.66 -11.94
N HIS A 273 0.25 -22.70 -13.27
CA HIS A 273 0.50 -23.91 -14.06
C HIS A 273 1.99 -24.14 -14.34
N ASN A 274 2.78 -23.08 -14.43
CA ASN A 274 4.18 -23.11 -14.85
C ASN A 274 5.18 -23.27 -13.68
N LEU A 275 4.74 -23.75 -12.51
CA LEU A 275 5.60 -23.94 -11.33
C LEU A 275 6.83 -24.84 -11.58
N THR A 276 6.76 -25.77 -12.52
CA THR A 276 7.91 -26.60 -12.92
C THR A 276 9.11 -25.76 -13.36
N SER A 277 8.90 -24.55 -13.89
CA SER A 277 9.96 -23.62 -14.26
C SER A 277 10.86 -23.25 -13.07
N ILE A 278 10.33 -23.25 -11.86
CA ILE A 278 11.10 -22.97 -10.63
C ILE A 278 12.25 -23.94 -10.48
N ILE A 279 12.00 -25.24 -10.77
CA ILE A 279 13.01 -26.30 -10.63
C ILE A 279 14.11 -26.12 -11.67
N TYR A 280 13.75 -26.04 -12.95
CA TYR A 280 14.75 -25.96 -14.03
C TYR A 280 15.55 -24.66 -14.00
N LYS A 281 14.93 -23.56 -13.61
CA LYS A 281 15.58 -22.25 -13.54
C LYS A 281 16.11 -21.91 -12.14
N ARG A 282 15.85 -22.74 -11.11
CA ARG A 282 16.23 -22.51 -9.70
C ARG A 282 15.77 -21.15 -9.22
N VAL A 283 14.54 -20.75 -9.59
CA VAL A 283 13.94 -19.49 -9.20
C VAL A 283 13.58 -19.52 -7.71
N LYS A 284 13.91 -18.44 -6.99
CA LYS A 284 13.46 -18.21 -5.61
C LYS A 284 12.17 -17.39 -5.65
N ILE A 285 11.13 -17.86 -4.98
CA ILE A 285 9.91 -17.10 -4.73
C ILE A 285 9.77 -16.97 -3.22
N GLU A 286 9.64 -15.72 -2.75
CA GLU A 286 9.50 -15.44 -1.33
C GLU A 286 8.39 -14.43 -1.08
N GLY A 287 7.43 -14.83 -0.21
CA GLY A 287 6.40 -13.94 0.32
C GLY A 287 6.93 -13.16 1.51
N PHE A 288 6.44 -11.95 1.70
CA PHE A 288 6.81 -11.07 2.82
C PHE A 288 5.67 -10.11 3.15
N VAL A 289 5.73 -9.53 4.34
CA VAL A 289 4.80 -8.50 4.79
C VAL A 289 5.56 -7.34 5.41
N SER A 290 5.06 -6.12 5.23
CA SER A 290 5.71 -4.89 5.71
C SER A 290 5.88 -4.84 7.23
N PHE A 291 5.01 -5.50 7.98
CA PHE A 291 5.06 -5.53 9.45
C PHE A 291 6.37 -6.10 9.99
N ASP A 292 6.98 -7.05 9.30
CA ASP A 292 8.27 -7.67 9.68
C ASP A 292 9.43 -6.67 9.64
N TYR A 293 9.25 -5.55 8.93
CA TYR A 293 10.29 -4.55 8.68
C TYR A 293 10.08 -3.22 9.43
N PHE A 294 9.00 -3.05 10.19
CA PHE A 294 8.74 -1.79 10.89
C PHE A 294 9.83 -1.44 11.92
N SER A 295 10.50 -2.43 12.49
CA SER A 295 11.66 -2.21 13.36
C SER A 295 12.87 -1.59 12.62
N GLN A 296 12.91 -1.69 11.30
CA GLN A 296 13.95 -1.15 10.42
C GLN A 296 13.50 0.14 9.70
N TYR A 297 12.44 0.79 10.17
CA TYR A 297 11.87 1.98 9.52
C TYR A 297 12.88 3.12 9.36
N SER A 298 13.78 3.31 10.34
CA SER A 298 14.85 4.31 10.24
C SER A 298 15.80 4.06 9.06
N LYS A 299 16.20 2.80 8.85
CA LYS A 299 17.05 2.40 7.69
C LYS A 299 16.38 2.75 6.36
N PHE A 300 15.07 2.56 6.26
CA PHE A 300 14.31 2.96 5.09
C PHE A 300 14.28 4.49 4.91
N LEU A 301 14.02 5.24 5.98
CA LEU A 301 14.02 6.71 5.93
C LEU A 301 15.40 7.28 5.53
N ASP A 302 16.49 6.69 6.01
CA ASP A 302 17.85 7.10 5.66
C ASP A 302 18.15 6.96 4.16
N PHE A 303 17.50 6.02 3.49
CA PHE A 303 17.59 5.85 2.04
C PHE A 303 16.65 6.79 1.27
N VAL A 304 15.37 6.85 1.69
CA VAL A 304 14.33 7.47 0.86
C VAL A 304 14.26 8.99 1.03
N VAL A 305 14.44 9.52 2.23
CA VAL A 305 14.29 10.97 2.49
C VAL A 305 15.33 11.82 1.74
N PRO A 306 16.63 11.48 1.72
CA PRO A 306 17.60 12.17 0.87
C PRO A 306 17.21 12.13 -0.61
N SER A 307 16.77 10.98 -1.10
CA SER A 307 16.38 10.79 -2.50
C SER A 307 15.17 11.64 -2.91
N ILE A 308 14.21 11.85 -1.99
CA ILE A 308 13.08 12.77 -2.21
C ILE A 308 13.58 14.22 -2.29
N ARG A 309 14.41 14.64 -1.34
CA ARG A 309 14.95 16.01 -1.26
C ARG A 309 15.81 16.38 -2.46
N GLU A 310 16.51 15.41 -3.01
CA GLU A 310 17.33 15.55 -4.22
C GLU A 310 16.50 15.48 -5.52
N GLY A 311 15.19 15.24 -5.42
CA GLY A 311 14.31 15.09 -6.60
C GLY A 311 14.54 13.83 -7.41
N LYS A 312 15.23 12.82 -6.84
CA LYS A 312 15.51 11.53 -7.49
C LYS A 312 14.31 10.58 -7.47
N ILE A 313 13.35 10.83 -6.59
CA ILE A 313 12.11 10.07 -6.47
C ILE A 313 10.95 11.03 -6.70
N THR A 314 10.09 10.67 -7.64
CA THR A 314 8.80 11.33 -7.89
C THR A 314 7.68 10.42 -7.39
N TYR A 315 6.69 11.00 -6.72
CA TYR A 315 5.54 10.24 -6.22
C TYR A 315 4.24 10.84 -6.75
N VAL A 316 3.36 9.97 -7.25
CA VAL A 316 2.05 10.38 -7.77
C VAL A 316 0.96 9.81 -6.88
N GLU A 317 0.07 10.69 -6.45
CA GLU A 317 -1.08 10.39 -5.61
C GLU A 317 -2.38 10.77 -6.32
N ASP A 318 -3.39 9.94 -6.16
CA ASP A 318 -4.78 10.19 -6.53
C ASP A 318 -5.56 10.50 -5.26
N ILE A 319 -5.87 11.78 -5.05
CA ILE A 319 -6.41 12.26 -3.77
C ILE A 319 -7.91 12.57 -3.91
N ALA A 320 -8.74 11.70 -3.34
CA ALA A 320 -10.16 11.96 -3.15
C ALA A 320 -10.37 12.92 -1.96
N GLN A 321 -11.27 13.88 -2.09
CA GLN A 321 -11.57 14.86 -1.05
C GLN A 321 -12.82 14.46 -0.26
N GLY A 322 -12.74 14.51 1.07
CA GLY A 322 -13.83 14.19 1.98
C GLY A 322 -13.96 12.70 2.29
N ILE A 323 -14.26 12.39 3.54
CA ILE A 323 -14.41 11.02 4.04
C ILE A 323 -15.54 10.25 3.33
N GLU A 324 -16.54 10.97 2.83
CA GLU A 324 -17.66 10.44 2.07
C GLU A 324 -17.26 9.74 0.76
N ASN A 325 -16.10 10.10 0.20
CA ASN A 325 -15.56 9.49 -1.00
C ASN A 325 -14.64 8.28 -0.71
N ALA A 326 -14.40 7.95 0.55
CA ALA A 326 -13.52 6.84 0.93
C ALA A 326 -14.02 5.46 0.43
N PRO A 327 -15.33 5.12 0.48
CA PRO A 327 -15.83 3.88 -0.11
C PRO A 327 -15.57 3.78 -1.61
N ALA A 328 -15.84 4.83 -2.38
CA ALA A 328 -15.62 4.87 -3.83
C ALA A 328 -14.12 4.78 -4.18
N ALA A 329 -13.26 5.44 -3.39
CA ALA A 329 -11.81 5.41 -3.55
C ALA A 329 -11.26 3.99 -3.33
N LEU A 330 -11.68 3.29 -2.26
CA LEU A 330 -11.26 1.91 -2.01
C LEU A 330 -11.72 0.96 -3.10
N VAL A 331 -13.00 1.00 -3.47
CA VAL A 331 -13.56 0.14 -4.52
C VAL A 331 -12.87 0.38 -5.86
N GLY A 332 -12.53 1.64 -6.15
CA GLY A 332 -11.83 2.05 -7.36
C GLY A 332 -10.48 1.37 -7.59
N LEU A 333 -9.78 0.98 -6.52
CA LEU A 333 -8.50 0.24 -6.62
C LEU A 333 -8.66 -1.07 -7.41
N PHE A 334 -9.74 -1.81 -7.16
CA PHE A 334 -9.96 -3.14 -7.74
C PHE A 334 -10.42 -3.09 -9.20
N SER A 335 -10.77 -1.92 -9.71
CA SER A 335 -11.02 -1.66 -11.13
C SER A 335 -9.87 -0.90 -11.82
N GLY A 336 -8.83 -0.54 -11.06
CA GLY A 336 -7.68 0.20 -11.57
C GLY A 336 -8.00 1.63 -11.99
N ARG A 337 -8.96 2.30 -11.32
CA ARG A 337 -9.32 3.69 -11.62
C ARG A 337 -8.25 4.70 -11.20
N ASN A 338 -7.59 4.42 -10.07
CA ASN A 338 -6.58 5.31 -9.49
C ASN A 338 -5.35 5.47 -10.37
N VAL A 339 -4.77 6.63 -10.40
CA VAL A 339 -3.46 6.94 -11.00
C VAL A 339 -2.47 7.20 -9.86
N GLY A 340 -1.54 6.29 -9.65
CA GLY A 340 -0.65 6.35 -8.48
C GLY A 340 -1.28 5.82 -7.19
N LYS A 341 -0.89 6.38 -6.06
CA LYS A 341 -1.41 6.03 -4.74
C LYS A 341 -2.78 6.64 -4.50
N GLN A 342 -3.78 5.82 -4.19
CA GLN A 342 -5.09 6.31 -3.75
C GLN A 342 -5.05 6.77 -2.29
N VAL A 343 -5.41 8.01 -2.07
CA VAL A 343 -5.48 8.69 -0.77
C VAL A 343 -6.85 9.33 -0.60
N VAL A 344 -7.34 9.46 0.62
CA VAL A 344 -8.52 10.28 0.95
C VAL A 344 -8.09 11.39 1.91
N ALA A 345 -8.20 12.64 1.48
CA ALA A 345 -7.99 13.81 2.35
C ALA A 345 -9.31 14.13 3.07
N ILE A 346 -9.31 14.07 4.41
CA ILE A 346 -10.51 14.28 5.22
C ILE A 346 -10.47 15.58 6.03
N ALA A 347 -9.30 16.13 6.26
CA ALA A 347 -9.13 17.44 6.89
C ALA A 347 -7.84 18.08 6.40
N HIS A 348 -7.77 19.40 6.51
CA HIS A 348 -6.55 20.18 6.39
C HIS A 348 -5.91 20.38 7.78
N GLU A 349 -4.60 20.63 7.82
CA GLU A 349 -3.87 20.96 9.06
C GLU A 349 -4.44 22.15 9.79
#